data_d3d525ce49a835e8354cc17164af1296
#
_entry.id   d3d525ce49a835e8354cc17164af1296
#
_cell.length_a   1.000
_cell.length_b   1.000
_cell.length_c   1.000
_cell.angle_alpha   90.00
_cell.angle_beta   90.00
_cell.angle_gamma   90.00
#
_symmetry.space_group_name_H-M   'P 1'
#
loop_
_entity.id
_entity.type
_entity.pdbx_description
1 polymer ?
#
loop_
_entity_poly.entity_id
_entity_poly.type
_entity_poly.pdbx_seq_one_letter_code
_entity_poly.pdbx_strand_id
1 'polypeptide(L)'
;MAKRKTLLDNFKEIIDSGDFEAFKNVFDKCEITATDRGKTTCNALSYRNLTSTHSQFLVDRGVDINADCGFGEPAIDFHACNKENIDCLIKNGADVNLVLGFLGTPLARACFSNKAQAVRNLLEVGASVKIAEECIGISLLDETLRPCSNIAIIDVLEISRMLIDQGCKPTDKTKMLVREIGERFEFYREGFNPSSVNEYSDALNELYKLYDVEPVSRIIKHDGKSAIVVKGKRWQEQYNELWKMLVPASGSAVTVQGEMIRIVGMISHEILDNGGINWNDRHRKMLSSLSGLLNPNMGWNKRLVAEATDIIGEITSYTSEAKIDRLVEIIVKCVVDNPKPIKLTDIDSYGKKSAFKGLKSIIKSLFK
;
A
#
# COMPACT_ATOMS: atom_id res chain seq x y z
N MET A 1 11.36 -11.04 46.17
CA MET A 1 10.70 -11.89 45.14
C MET A 1 11.46 -11.74 43.84
N ALA A 2 11.51 -12.79 43.02
CA ALA A 2 12.09 -12.66 41.69
C ALA A 2 11.24 -11.71 40.83
N LYS A 3 11.89 -10.81 40.07
CA LYS A 3 11.20 -9.89 39.17
C LYS A 3 10.62 -10.64 37.97
N ARG A 4 9.54 -10.11 37.43
CA ARG A 4 8.88 -10.63 36.21
C ARG A 4 9.75 -10.40 34.99
N LYS A 5 9.81 -11.39 34.10
CA LYS A 5 10.46 -11.27 32.77
C LYS A 5 9.53 -10.71 31.70
N THR A 6 8.27 -10.44 32.08
CA THR A 6 7.27 -9.83 31.19
C THR A 6 6.81 -8.50 31.75
N LEU A 7 6.65 -7.51 30.87
CA LEU A 7 6.07 -6.21 31.20
C LEU A 7 4.63 -6.37 31.77
N LEU A 8 4.14 -5.38 32.47
CA LEU A 8 2.76 -5.35 32.95
C LEU A 8 1.80 -5.24 31.75
N ASP A 9 0.64 -5.84 31.88
CA ASP A 9 -0.38 -5.83 30.80
C ASP A 9 -0.86 -4.40 30.44
N ASN A 10 -0.82 -3.49 31.41
CA ASN A 10 -1.15 -2.07 31.26
C ASN A 10 0.07 -1.16 31.06
N PHE A 11 1.21 -1.72 30.61
CA PHE A 11 2.45 -0.92 30.46
C PHE A 11 2.28 0.24 29.48
N LYS A 12 1.53 0.01 28.39
CA LYS A 12 1.23 1.05 27.42
C LYS A 12 0.41 2.19 28.02
N GLU A 13 -0.61 1.88 28.82
CA GLU A 13 -1.44 2.88 29.49
C GLU A 13 -0.61 3.71 30.50
N ILE A 14 0.37 3.08 31.16
CA ILE A 14 1.31 3.79 32.07
C ILE A 14 2.14 4.79 31.27
N ILE A 15 2.68 4.42 30.12
CA ILE A 15 3.42 5.37 29.24
C ILE A 15 2.49 6.49 28.78
N ASP A 16 1.31 6.14 28.28
CA ASP A 16 0.35 7.09 27.72
C ASP A 16 -0.19 8.07 28.78
N SER A 17 -0.16 7.70 30.08
CA SER A 17 -0.53 8.59 31.17
C SER A 17 0.47 9.73 31.42
N GLY A 18 1.71 9.58 30.97
CA GLY A 18 2.80 10.53 31.22
C GLY A 18 3.33 10.52 32.66
N ASP A 19 2.86 9.61 33.53
CA ASP A 19 3.33 9.49 34.90
C ASP A 19 4.67 8.74 34.94
N PHE A 20 5.77 9.50 35.01
CA PHE A 20 7.12 8.97 35.00
C PHE A 20 7.43 8.16 36.26
N GLU A 21 6.83 8.50 37.43
CA GLU A 21 7.01 7.71 38.65
C GLU A 21 6.30 6.34 38.53
N ALA A 22 5.08 6.32 38.00
CA ALA A 22 4.40 5.07 37.71
C ALA A 22 5.19 4.22 36.71
N PHE A 23 5.80 4.82 35.71
CA PHE A 23 6.67 4.12 34.76
C PHE A 23 7.90 3.50 35.45
N LYS A 24 8.61 4.23 36.31
CA LYS A 24 9.75 3.71 37.08
C LYS A 24 9.35 2.54 37.97
N ASN A 25 8.21 2.65 38.65
CA ASN A 25 7.69 1.63 39.57
C ASN A 25 7.34 0.29 38.88
N VAL A 26 7.17 0.26 37.55
CA VAL A 26 7.03 -0.99 36.79
C VAL A 26 8.27 -1.86 37.00
N PHE A 27 9.45 -1.27 37.00
CA PHE A 27 10.72 -1.98 37.07
C PHE A 27 11.12 -2.38 38.51
N ASP A 28 10.31 -2.03 39.51
CA ASP A 28 10.38 -2.66 40.81
C ASP A 28 9.85 -4.11 40.78
N LYS A 29 8.84 -4.33 39.91
CA LYS A 29 8.17 -5.65 39.75
C LYS A 29 8.68 -6.44 38.55
N CYS A 30 9.18 -5.76 37.50
CA CYS A 30 9.67 -6.33 36.25
C CYS A 30 11.20 -6.21 36.18
N GLU A 31 11.85 -7.13 35.48
CA GLU A 31 13.24 -6.95 35.06
C GLU A 31 13.32 -5.81 34.09
N ILE A 32 14.47 -5.12 34.04
CA ILE A 32 14.65 -3.98 33.10
C ILE A 32 14.61 -4.47 31.64
N THR A 33 15.00 -5.71 31.42
CA THR A 33 14.97 -6.42 30.12
C THR A 33 13.65 -7.14 29.85
N ALA A 34 12.63 -6.93 30.69
CA ALA A 34 11.33 -7.55 30.50
C ALA A 34 10.74 -7.19 29.13
N THR A 35 10.12 -8.18 28.49
CA THR A 35 9.49 -8.02 27.16
C THR A 35 7.97 -8.05 27.30
N ASP A 36 7.26 -7.64 26.24
CA ASP A 36 5.81 -7.79 26.18
C ASP A 36 5.42 -9.30 26.15
N ARG A 37 4.13 -9.59 26.36
CA ARG A 37 3.58 -10.97 26.30
C ARG A 37 3.24 -11.41 24.88
N GLY A 38 3.55 -10.58 23.90
CA GLY A 38 3.27 -10.86 22.50
C GLY A 38 4.16 -11.96 21.91
N LYS A 39 3.98 -12.24 20.64
CA LYS A 39 4.85 -13.14 19.86
C LYS A 39 6.21 -12.52 19.53
N THR A 40 6.39 -11.25 19.85
CA THR A 40 7.60 -10.46 19.61
C THR A 40 8.35 -10.27 20.92
N THR A 41 9.67 -10.28 20.88
CA THR A 41 10.53 -10.05 22.04
C THR A 41 10.75 -8.55 22.30
N CYS A 42 9.72 -7.74 22.14
CA CYS A 42 9.80 -6.29 22.28
C CYS A 42 10.09 -5.88 23.71
N ASN A 43 11.21 -5.24 23.95
CA ASN A 43 11.55 -4.66 25.24
C ASN A 43 10.87 -3.28 25.43
N ALA A 44 11.07 -2.66 26.59
CA ALA A 44 10.43 -1.39 26.90
C ALA A 44 10.82 -0.26 25.93
N LEU A 45 12.03 -0.26 25.31
CA LEU A 45 12.46 0.75 24.34
C LEU A 45 11.70 0.71 23.01
N SER A 46 10.96 -0.35 22.69
CA SER A 46 10.18 -0.46 21.46
C SER A 46 8.85 0.29 21.49
N TYR A 47 8.47 0.86 22.61
CA TYR A 47 7.21 1.60 22.75
C TYR A 47 7.32 3.02 22.17
N ARG A 48 6.56 3.32 21.11
CA ARG A 48 6.65 4.57 20.32
C ARG A 48 6.35 5.86 21.10
N ASN A 49 5.59 5.75 22.20
CA ASN A 49 5.15 6.91 22.98
C ASN A 49 6.11 7.25 24.14
N LEU A 50 7.28 6.61 24.20
CA LEU A 50 8.30 7.01 25.15
C LEU A 50 8.82 8.43 24.85
N THR A 51 9.10 9.17 25.91
CA THR A 51 9.89 10.41 25.82
C THR A 51 11.38 10.10 25.94
N SER A 52 12.23 11.07 25.62
CA SER A 52 13.67 10.98 25.82
C SER A 52 14.04 10.65 27.27
N THR A 53 13.28 11.16 28.26
CA THR A 53 13.44 10.83 29.69
C THR A 53 13.21 9.37 30.00
N HIS A 54 12.17 8.76 29.41
CA HIS A 54 11.91 7.32 29.57
C HIS A 54 13.03 6.49 28.93
N SER A 55 13.44 6.85 27.71
CA SER A 55 14.50 6.18 26.98
C SER A 55 15.83 6.24 27.73
N GLN A 56 16.20 7.43 28.26
CA GLN A 56 17.41 7.60 29.07
C GLN A 56 17.39 6.71 30.33
N PHE A 57 16.25 6.68 31.05
CA PHE A 57 16.11 5.83 32.24
C PHE A 57 16.31 4.34 31.94
N LEU A 58 15.80 3.85 30.80
CA LEU A 58 15.96 2.45 30.40
C LEU A 58 17.40 2.13 30.05
N VAL A 59 18.05 3.02 29.30
CA VAL A 59 19.45 2.86 28.90
C VAL A 59 20.39 2.93 30.11
N ASP A 60 20.20 3.89 31.04
CA ASP A 60 20.99 4.00 32.28
C ASP A 60 20.92 2.73 33.13
N ARG A 61 19.87 1.92 32.98
CA ARG A 61 19.68 0.65 33.67
C ARG A 61 20.11 -0.58 32.87
N GLY A 62 20.73 -0.39 31.71
CA GLY A 62 21.38 -1.44 30.95
C GLY A 62 20.47 -2.17 29.97
N VAL A 63 19.38 -1.53 29.49
CA VAL A 63 18.66 -2.05 28.33
C VAL A 63 19.58 -1.94 27.12
N ASP A 64 19.76 -3.04 26.39
CA ASP A 64 20.53 -3.01 25.15
C ASP A 64 19.79 -2.18 24.09
N ILE A 65 20.41 -1.06 23.73
CA ILE A 65 19.85 -0.08 22.81
C ILE A 65 19.81 -0.57 21.35
N ASN A 66 20.68 -1.53 21.04
CA ASN A 66 20.81 -2.13 19.69
C ASN A 66 20.16 -3.53 19.61
N ALA A 67 19.47 -3.97 20.66
CA ALA A 67 18.75 -5.24 20.62
C ALA A 67 17.68 -5.27 19.55
N ASP A 68 17.47 -6.45 18.95
CA ASP A 68 16.29 -6.70 18.14
C ASP A 68 15.03 -6.69 19.02
N CYS A 69 14.16 -5.74 18.76
CA CYS A 69 12.86 -5.61 19.43
C CYS A 69 11.74 -6.43 18.73
N GLY A 70 12.14 -7.36 17.86
CA GLY A 70 11.26 -8.20 17.05
C GLY A 70 11.26 -7.80 15.56
N PHE A 71 11.24 -8.79 14.69
CA PHE A 71 11.27 -8.63 13.23
C PHE A 71 12.51 -7.91 12.65
N GLY A 72 13.62 -7.82 13.39
CA GLY A 72 14.80 -7.09 12.95
C GLY A 72 14.69 -5.58 13.11
N GLU A 73 13.84 -5.10 14.02
CA GLU A 73 13.63 -3.67 14.29
C GLU A 73 14.32 -3.26 15.62
N PRO A 74 15.43 -2.49 15.59
CA PRO A 74 16.03 -1.93 16.80
C PRO A 74 15.21 -0.75 17.36
N ALA A 75 15.50 -0.34 18.59
CA ALA A 75 14.79 0.76 19.26
C ALA A 75 14.71 2.04 18.41
N ILE A 76 15.75 2.36 17.64
CA ILE A 76 15.81 3.56 16.80
C ILE A 76 14.70 3.63 15.76
N ASP A 77 14.19 2.50 15.25
CA ASP A 77 13.08 2.47 14.27
C ASP A 77 11.75 2.95 14.87
N PHE A 78 11.53 2.58 16.13
CA PHE A 78 10.30 2.97 16.84
C PHE A 78 10.28 4.46 17.15
N HIS A 79 11.44 5.09 17.25
CA HIS A 79 11.62 6.50 17.65
C HIS A 79 12.07 7.41 16.52
N ALA A 80 12.24 6.90 15.29
CA ALA A 80 12.78 7.66 14.17
C ALA A 80 11.99 8.94 13.83
N CYS A 81 10.68 8.99 14.11
CA CYS A 81 9.87 10.21 13.92
C CYS A 81 10.01 11.24 15.05
N ASN A 82 10.63 10.89 16.19
CA ASN A 82 10.79 11.77 17.34
C ASN A 82 12.25 12.19 17.49
N LYS A 83 12.54 13.47 17.17
CA LYS A 83 13.92 14.00 17.15
C LYS A 83 14.60 13.89 18.51
N GLU A 84 13.91 14.23 19.62
CA GLU A 84 14.50 14.15 20.95
C GLU A 84 14.88 12.74 21.36
N ASN A 85 14.02 11.76 21.00
CA ASN A 85 14.31 10.36 21.29
C ASN A 85 15.46 9.83 20.45
N ILE A 86 15.49 10.12 19.15
CA ILE A 86 16.57 9.66 18.29
C ILE A 86 17.92 10.24 18.76
N ASP A 87 17.98 11.52 19.11
CA ASP A 87 19.18 12.17 19.65
C ASP A 87 19.62 11.53 20.97
N CYS A 88 18.66 11.22 21.85
CA CYS A 88 18.93 10.48 23.08
C CYS A 88 19.52 9.10 22.82
N LEU A 89 18.91 8.34 21.89
CA LEU A 89 19.39 6.99 21.56
C LEU A 89 20.80 7.04 20.92
N ILE A 90 21.04 7.94 19.98
CA ILE A 90 22.36 8.10 19.34
C ILE A 90 23.43 8.50 20.38
N LYS A 91 23.13 9.45 21.25
CA LYS A 91 24.04 9.87 22.34
C LYS A 91 24.42 8.69 23.25
N ASN A 92 23.54 7.72 23.41
CA ASN A 92 23.74 6.53 24.24
C ASN A 92 24.23 5.30 23.43
N GLY A 93 24.69 5.49 22.20
CA GLY A 93 25.35 4.44 21.41
C GLY A 93 24.44 3.60 20.51
N ALA A 94 23.25 4.10 20.16
CA ALA A 94 22.46 3.45 19.11
C ALA A 94 23.19 3.54 17.77
N ASP A 95 23.27 2.42 17.07
CA ASP A 95 23.83 2.38 15.71
C ASP A 95 22.74 2.73 14.70
N VAL A 96 22.86 3.94 14.09
CA VAL A 96 21.93 4.45 13.10
C VAL A 96 21.90 3.61 11.81
N ASN A 97 22.97 2.85 11.55
CA ASN A 97 23.11 2.00 10.37
C ASN A 97 22.93 0.50 10.69
N LEU A 98 22.46 0.18 11.88
CA LEU A 98 22.30 -1.19 12.33
C LEU A 98 21.44 -2.03 11.36
N VAL A 99 21.99 -3.13 10.88
CA VAL A 99 21.29 -4.08 10.03
C VAL A 99 20.85 -5.27 10.87
N LEU A 100 19.54 -5.36 11.10
CA LEU A 100 18.94 -6.53 11.75
C LEU A 100 17.92 -7.16 10.78
N GLY A 101 18.00 -8.49 10.64
CA GLY A 101 17.10 -9.24 9.77
C GLY A 101 17.20 -8.85 8.30
N PHE A 102 16.12 -9.03 7.53
CA PHE A 102 16.07 -8.86 6.08
C PHE A 102 15.52 -7.50 5.62
N LEU A 103 15.03 -6.68 6.54
CA LEU A 103 14.39 -5.39 6.20
C LEU A 103 15.40 -4.24 6.04
N GLY A 104 16.68 -4.51 6.19
CA GLY A 104 17.75 -3.53 6.00
C GLY A 104 17.97 -2.59 7.19
N THR A 105 18.53 -1.41 6.92
CA THR A 105 18.80 -0.37 7.91
C THR A 105 17.53 0.38 8.33
N PRO A 106 17.55 1.14 9.46
CA PRO A 106 16.46 2.07 9.84
C PRO A 106 16.07 3.02 8.71
N LEU A 107 17.07 3.57 7.97
CA LEU A 107 16.80 4.45 6.84
C LEU A 107 16.04 3.75 5.71
N ALA A 108 16.43 2.53 5.34
CA ALA A 108 15.73 1.77 4.29
C ALA A 108 14.27 1.50 4.69
N ARG A 109 14.04 1.10 5.94
CA ARG A 109 12.67 0.88 6.45
C ARG A 109 11.83 2.15 6.50
N ALA A 110 12.42 3.29 6.86
CA ALA A 110 11.74 4.58 6.84
C ALA A 110 11.34 4.99 5.41
N CYS A 111 12.22 4.76 4.43
CA CYS A 111 11.95 4.97 3.00
C CYS A 111 10.81 4.07 2.50
N PHE A 112 10.87 2.76 2.75
CA PHE A 112 9.81 1.81 2.39
C PHE A 112 8.46 2.16 3.00
N SER A 113 8.45 2.66 4.23
CA SER A 113 7.23 3.05 4.95
C SER A 113 6.73 4.45 4.58
N ASN A 114 7.39 5.16 3.67
CA ASN A 114 7.11 6.55 3.26
C ASN A 114 6.98 7.50 4.45
N LYS A 115 7.89 7.42 5.43
CA LYS A 115 7.88 8.28 6.63
C LYS A 115 8.90 9.40 6.49
N ALA A 116 8.50 10.52 5.89
CA ALA A 116 9.39 11.65 5.60
C ALA A 116 10.11 12.18 6.86
N GLN A 117 9.40 12.34 7.99
CA GLN A 117 10.01 12.81 9.22
C GLN A 117 11.07 11.85 9.78
N ALA A 118 10.85 10.52 9.66
CA ALA A 118 11.83 9.54 10.09
C ALA A 118 13.08 9.58 9.20
N VAL A 119 12.89 9.65 7.87
CA VAL A 119 14.01 9.79 6.91
C VAL A 119 14.84 11.02 7.23
N ARG A 120 14.20 12.18 7.44
CA ARG A 120 14.86 13.44 7.81
C ARG A 120 15.70 13.26 9.06
N ASN A 121 15.11 12.81 10.15
CA ASN A 121 15.79 12.65 11.44
C ASN A 121 16.96 11.66 11.36
N LEU A 122 16.79 10.54 10.63
CA LEU A 122 17.84 9.54 10.45
C LEU A 122 19.03 10.09 9.64
N LEU A 123 18.76 10.83 8.56
CA LEU A 123 19.82 11.47 7.77
C LEU A 123 20.58 12.53 8.59
N GLU A 124 19.86 13.33 9.40
CA GLU A 124 20.48 14.32 10.28
C GLU A 124 21.43 13.72 11.33
N VAL A 125 21.14 12.51 11.81
CA VAL A 125 22.02 11.81 12.77
C VAL A 125 23.02 10.88 12.11
N GLY A 126 23.22 10.96 10.79
CA GLY A 126 24.29 10.30 10.05
C GLY A 126 23.94 8.93 9.46
N ALA A 127 22.65 8.62 9.24
CA ALA A 127 22.28 7.41 8.50
C ALA A 127 22.88 7.43 7.09
N SER A 128 23.51 6.33 6.70
CA SER A 128 24.22 6.20 5.43
C SER A 128 23.31 5.65 4.34
N VAL A 129 23.06 6.45 3.30
CA VAL A 129 22.38 6.00 2.08
C VAL A 129 23.09 4.81 1.47
N LYS A 130 24.44 4.87 1.37
CA LYS A 130 25.24 3.80 0.76
C LYS A 130 25.06 2.46 1.49
N ILE A 131 25.16 2.45 2.83
CA ILE A 131 24.96 1.22 3.61
C ILE A 131 23.56 0.67 3.43
N ALA A 132 22.56 1.57 3.42
CA ALA A 132 21.15 1.17 3.24
C ALA A 132 20.93 0.52 1.87
N GLU A 133 21.42 1.11 0.77
CA GLU A 133 21.30 0.56 -0.58
C GLU A 133 22.07 -0.75 -0.76
N GLU A 134 23.30 -0.84 -0.23
CA GLU A 134 24.09 -2.08 -0.26
C GLU A 134 23.38 -3.22 0.49
N CYS A 135 22.72 -2.90 1.60
CA CYS A 135 22.01 -3.90 2.41
C CYS A 135 20.79 -4.47 1.70
N ILE A 136 19.98 -3.63 1.07
CA ILE A 136 18.72 -4.06 0.42
C ILE A 136 18.90 -4.41 -1.06
N GLY A 137 20.07 -4.08 -1.68
CA GLY A 137 20.40 -4.39 -3.06
C GLY A 137 19.64 -3.58 -4.11
N ILE A 138 18.96 -2.51 -3.72
CA ILE A 138 18.23 -1.59 -4.61
C ILE A 138 18.41 -0.13 -4.17
N SER A 139 18.11 0.81 -5.09
CA SER A 139 18.14 2.23 -4.77
C SER A 139 17.07 2.60 -3.73
N LEU A 140 17.41 3.49 -2.79
CA LEU A 140 16.44 4.04 -1.84
C LEU A 140 15.33 4.85 -2.52
N LEU A 141 15.60 5.43 -3.70
CA LEU A 141 14.54 6.05 -4.52
C LEU A 141 13.51 5.01 -4.99
N ASP A 142 13.96 3.85 -5.49
CA ASP A 142 13.07 2.75 -5.86
C ASP A 142 12.28 2.23 -4.65
N GLU A 143 12.98 2.08 -3.50
CA GLU A 143 12.38 1.60 -2.25
C GLU A 143 11.28 2.54 -1.74
N THR A 144 11.46 3.85 -1.93
CA THR A 144 10.48 4.88 -1.58
C THR A 144 9.29 4.91 -2.54
N LEU A 145 9.55 4.85 -3.85
CA LEU A 145 8.53 5.03 -4.88
C LEU A 145 7.61 3.82 -5.04
N ARG A 146 8.16 2.59 -4.90
CA ARG A 146 7.42 1.35 -5.13
C ARG A 146 6.18 1.17 -4.24
N PRO A 147 6.22 1.38 -2.91
CA PRO A 147 5.06 1.25 -2.03
C PRO A 147 4.18 2.51 -1.99
N CYS A 148 4.52 3.57 -2.72
CA CYS A 148 3.83 4.86 -2.66
C CYS A 148 2.33 4.70 -2.91
N SER A 149 1.52 4.99 -1.92
CA SER A 149 0.06 5.13 -2.05
C SER A 149 -0.32 6.55 -2.42
N ASN A 150 -1.54 6.76 -2.90
CA ASN A 150 -1.99 8.12 -3.28
C ASN A 150 -1.92 9.14 -2.12
N ILE A 151 -2.09 8.70 -0.87
CA ILE A 151 -2.00 9.57 0.31
C ILE A 151 -0.54 9.78 0.78
N ALA A 152 0.41 9.03 0.25
CA ALA A 152 1.83 9.16 0.58
C ALA A 152 2.61 10.05 -0.41
N ILE A 153 1.98 10.57 -1.47
CA ILE A 153 2.66 11.32 -2.55
C ILE A 153 3.44 12.51 -1.99
N ILE A 154 2.89 13.21 -0.99
CA ILE A 154 3.56 14.37 -0.36
C ILE A 154 4.82 13.93 0.38
N ASP A 155 4.71 12.89 1.22
CA ASP A 155 5.87 12.34 1.94
C ASP A 155 6.93 11.79 0.97
N VAL A 156 6.49 11.10 -0.09
CA VAL A 156 7.39 10.55 -1.12
C VAL A 156 8.14 11.66 -1.87
N LEU A 157 7.49 12.78 -2.17
CA LEU A 157 8.16 13.94 -2.75
C LEU A 157 9.24 14.49 -1.82
N GLU A 158 8.92 14.62 -0.53
CA GLU A 158 9.87 15.11 0.47
C GLU A 158 11.07 14.17 0.63
N ILE A 159 10.82 12.86 0.75
CA ILE A 159 11.85 11.82 0.83
C ILE A 159 12.72 11.84 -0.44
N SER A 160 12.10 11.91 -1.62
CA SER A 160 12.83 11.95 -2.89
C SER A 160 13.80 13.12 -2.97
N ARG A 161 13.39 14.31 -2.53
CA ARG A 161 14.26 15.49 -2.46
C ARG A 161 15.43 15.24 -1.52
N MET A 162 15.18 14.76 -0.30
CA MET A 162 16.24 14.45 0.67
C MET A 162 17.24 13.43 0.13
N LEU A 163 16.79 12.35 -0.52
CA LEU A 163 17.65 11.33 -1.08
C LEU A 163 18.48 11.84 -2.26
N ILE A 164 17.90 12.67 -3.13
CA ILE A 164 18.61 13.30 -4.25
C ILE A 164 19.68 14.27 -3.73
N ASP A 165 19.38 15.04 -2.69
CA ASP A 165 20.34 15.92 -2.00
C ASP A 165 21.50 15.11 -1.38
N GLN A 166 21.28 13.86 -0.98
CA GLN A 166 22.31 12.92 -0.55
C GLN A 166 23.08 12.25 -1.70
N GLY A 167 22.77 12.61 -2.95
CA GLY A 167 23.47 12.12 -4.14
C GLY A 167 22.84 10.91 -4.83
N CYS A 168 21.66 10.44 -4.41
CA CYS A 168 20.92 9.42 -5.15
C CYS A 168 20.53 9.95 -6.53
N LYS A 169 20.67 9.09 -7.56
CA LYS A 169 20.37 9.50 -8.94
C LYS A 169 19.12 8.78 -9.45
N PRO A 170 18.17 9.51 -10.06
CA PRO A 170 17.07 8.90 -10.79
C PRO A 170 17.56 7.95 -11.90
N THR A 171 16.84 6.85 -12.09
CA THR A 171 17.05 5.85 -13.13
C THR A 171 15.81 5.73 -14.00
N ASP A 172 15.88 4.99 -15.12
CA ASP A 172 14.70 4.71 -15.94
C ASP A 172 13.61 3.98 -15.13
N LYS A 173 14.03 3.16 -14.17
CA LYS A 173 13.11 2.46 -13.28
C LYS A 173 12.38 3.42 -12.32
N THR A 174 13.09 4.39 -11.72
CA THR A 174 12.44 5.42 -10.88
C THR A 174 11.47 6.26 -11.70
N LYS A 175 11.80 6.62 -12.94
CA LYS A 175 10.90 7.34 -13.86
C LYS A 175 9.63 6.53 -14.16
N MET A 176 9.78 5.23 -14.40
CA MET A 176 8.64 4.32 -14.59
C MET A 176 7.73 4.28 -13.35
N LEU A 177 8.31 4.15 -12.14
CA LEU A 177 7.55 4.13 -10.89
C LEU A 177 6.78 5.45 -10.66
N VAL A 178 7.40 6.60 -10.96
CA VAL A 178 6.72 7.91 -10.87
C VAL A 178 5.53 7.98 -11.85
N ARG A 179 5.68 7.44 -13.07
CA ARG A 179 4.59 7.36 -14.03
C ARG A 179 3.45 6.46 -13.51
N GLU A 180 3.75 5.32 -12.93
CA GLU A 180 2.77 4.41 -12.33
C GLU A 180 2.02 5.06 -11.16
N ILE A 181 2.72 5.85 -10.32
CA ILE A 181 2.09 6.65 -9.27
C ILE A 181 1.07 7.62 -9.88
N GLY A 182 1.44 8.30 -10.96
CA GLY A 182 0.56 9.22 -11.68
C GLY A 182 -0.66 8.54 -12.28
N GLU A 183 -0.47 7.40 -12.96
CA GLU A 183 -1.58 6.62 -13.54
C GLU A 183 -2.58 6.17 -12.46
N ARG A 184 -2.06 5.71 -11.32
CA ARG A 184 -2.87 5.32 -10.17
C ARG A 184 -3.59 6.51 -9.56
N PHE A 185 -2.92 7.65 -9.38
CA PHE A 185 -3.52 8.87 -8.86
C PHE A 185 -4.67 9.34 -9.74
N GLU A 186 -4.46 9.42 -11.06
CA GLU A 186 -5.51 9.85 -11.99
C GLU A 186 -6.70 8.89 -12.03
N PHE A 187 -6.45 7.58 -11.89
CA PHE A 187 -7.53 6.59 -11.81
C PHE A 187 -8.43 6.80 -10.59
N TYR A 188 -7.84 7.15 -9.43
CA TYR A 188 -8.58 7.32 -8.18
C TYR A 188 -8.94 8.77 -7.86
N ARG A 189 -8.59 9.74 -8.72
CA ARG A 189 -8.77 11.18 -8.50
C ARG A 189 -10.18 11.56 -8.06
N GLU A 190 -11.21 10.99 -8.66
CA GLU A 190 -12.60 11.28 -8.33
C GLU A 190 -13.02 10.81 -6.92
N GLY A 191 -12.29 9.87 -6.35
CA GLY A 191 -12.52 9.36 -4.98
C GLY A 191 -11.83 10.16 -3.88
N PHE A 192 -11.01 11.16 -4.24
CA PHE A 192 -10.36 12.03 -3.26
C PHE A 192 -11.34 13.03 -2.66
N ASN A 193 -11.02 13.46 -1.42
CA ASN A 193 -11.70 14.62 -0.85
C ASN A 193 -11.40 15.86 -1.72
N PRO A 194 -12.42 16.57 -2.21
CA PRO A 194 -12.23 17.76 -3.04
C PRO A 194 -11.36 18.85 -2.40
N SER A 195 -11.33 18.93 -1.06
CA SER A 195 -10.51 19.91 -0.33
C SER A 195 -9.01 19.59 -0.34
N SER A 196 -8.62 18.34 -0.54
CA SER A 196 -7.21 17.90 -0.48
C SER A 196 -6.63 17.43 -1.82
N VAL A 197 -7.46 17.13 -2.82
CA VAL A 197 -6.99 16.59 -4.10
C VAL A 197 -5.97 17.49 -4.80
N ASN A 198 -6.10 18.81 -4.65
CA ASN A 198 -5.17 19.77 -5.27
C ASN A 198 -3.77 19.66 -4.65
N GLU A 199 -3.67 19.53 -3.33
CA GLU A 199 -2.40 19.38 -2.63
C GLU A 199 -1.61 18.16 -3.12
N TYR A 200 -2.28 17.00 -3.23
CA TYR A 200 -1.65 15.80 -3.78
C TYR A 200 -1.33 15.91 -5.27
N SER A 201 -2.18 16.59 -6.04
CA SER A 201 -1.94 16.85 -7.47
C SER A 201 -0.72 17.75 -7.67
N ASP A 202 -0.55 18.77 -6.84
CA ASP A 202 0.59 19.67 -6.90
C ASP A 202 1.89 18.95 -6.50
N ALA A 203 1.85 18.14 -5.45
CA ALA A 203 2.98 17.28 -5.07
C ALA A 203 3.36 16.28 -6.17
N LEU A 204 2.39 15.68 -6.85
CA LEU A 204 2.63 14.80 -7.98
C LEU A 204 3.26 15.55 -9.17
N ASN A 205 2.82 16.77 -9.45
CA ASN A 205 3.42 17.61 -10.50
C ASN A 205 4.88 17.96 -10.18
N GLU A 206 5.21 18.16 -8.91
CA GLU A 206 6.61 18.34 -8.48
C GLU A 206 7.42 17.05 -8.60
N LEU A 207 6.84 15.86 -8.33
CA LEU A 207 7.50 14.58 -8.60
C LEU A 207 7.81 14.42 -10.09
N TYR A 208 6.87 14.73 -10.99
CA TYR A 208 7.13 14.67 -12.43
C TYR A 208 8.31 15.55 -12.84
N LYS A 209 8.40 16.77 -12.31
CA LYS A 209 9.53 17.67 -12.57
C LYS A 209 10.83 17.13 -12.01
N LEU A 210 10.81 16.64 -10.75
CA LEU A 210 11.99 16.14 -10.05
C LEU A 210 12.64 14.95 -10.77
N TYR A 211 11.81 14.10 -11.37
CA TYR A 211 12.26 12.89 -12.09
C TYR A 211 12.30 13.03 -13.61
N ASP A 212 12.01 14.22 -14.16
CA ASP A 212 11.94 14.45 -15.60
C ASP A 212 11.01 13.44 -16.30
N VAL A 213 9.76 13.39 -15.83
CA VAL A 213 8.69 12.51 -16.34
C VAL A 213 7.55 13.37 -16.89
N GLU A 214 7.11 13.05 -18.09
CA GLU A 214 5.92 13.70 -18.66
C GLU A 214 4.68 13.40 -17.82
N PRO A 215 3.92 14.42 -17.41
CA PRO A 215 2.72 14.25 -16.61
C PRO A 215 1.70 13.30 -17.27
N VAL A 216 1.15 12.39 -16.48
CA VAL A 216 0.07 11.52 -16.94
C VAL A 216 -1.17 12.36 -17.19
N SER A 217 -1.78 12.19 -18.37
CA SER A 217 -3.00 12.89 -18.72
C SER A 217 -4.15 12.52 -17.79
N ARG A 218 -4.97 13.50 -17.47
CA ARG A 218 -6.17 13.32 -16.65
C ARG A 218 -7.10 12.27 -17.28
N ILE A 219 -7.51 11.28 -16.51
CA ILE A 219 -8.46 10.27 -16.93
C ILE A 219 -9.87 10.89 -16.90
N ILE A 220 -10.51 10.94 -18.07
CA ILE A 220 -11.90 11.38 -18.20
C ILE A 220 -12.76 10.12 -18.19
N LYS A 221 -13.59 9.97 -17.15
CA LYS A 221 -14.55 8.86 -17.06
C LYS A 221 -15.66 9.05 -18.09
N HIS A 222 -16.17 7.93 -18.59
CA HIS A 222 -17.24 7.88 -19.56
C HIS A 222 -18.57 8.41 -18.95
N ASP A 223 -19.30 9.20 -19.70
CA ASP A 223 -20.54 9.82 -19.25
C ASP A 223 -21.74 8.85 -19.12
N GLY A 224 -21.56 7.59 -19.50
CA GLY A 224 -22.58 6.55 -19.52
C GLY A 224 -23.64 6.70 -20.63
N LYS A 225 -23.46 7.64 -21.57
CA LYS A 225 -24.44 7.99 -22.61
C LYS A 225 -23.86 7.97 -24.03
N SER A 226 -22.68 8.54 -24.22
CA SER A 226 -22.00 8.56 -25.53
C SER A 226 -21.53 7.16 -25.95
N ALA A 227 -21.21 6.97 -27.22
CA ALA A 227 -20.68 5.68 -27.69
C ALA A 227 -19.33 5.37 -27.03
N ILE A 228 -19.14 4.11 -26.62
CA ILE A 228 -17.88 3.61 -26.06
C ILE A 228 -16.94 3.36 -27.25
N VAL A 229 -15.87 4.16 -27.34
CA VAL A 229 -14.89 4.08 -28.43
C VAL A 229 -13.50 3.86 -27.86
N VAL A 230 -12.80 2.87 -28.41
CA VAL A 230 -11.39 2.56 -28.12
C VAL A 230 -10.54 2.74 -29.36
N LYS A 231 -9.26 3.04 -29.18
CA LYS A 231 -8.29 3.28 -30.27
C LYS A 231 -7.32 2.11 -30.44
N GLY A 232 -7.13 1.33 -29.38
CA GLY A 232 -6.24 0.18 -29.40
C GLY A 232 -6.64 -0.86 -30.43
N LYS A 233 -5.64 -1.53 -30.99
CA LYS A 233 -5.86 -2.59 -32.00
C LYS A 233 -5.86 -3.98 -31.38
N ARG A 234 -5.06 -4.21 -30.35
CA ARG A 234 -4.99 -5.47 -29.61
C ARG A 234 -5.97 -5.42 -28.43
N TRP A 235 -6.53 -6.57 -28.07
CA TRP A 235 -7.49 -6.65 -26.97
C TRP A 235 -6.94 -6.12 -25.63
N GLN A 236 -5.63 -6.31 -25.36
CA GLN A 236 -4.99 -5.79 -24.14
C GLN A 236 -4.99 -4.25 -24.11
N GLU A 237 -4.71 -3.60 -25.24
CA GLU A 237 -4.76 -2.14 -25.36
C GLU A 237 -6.18 -1.63 -25.16
N GLN A 238 -7.15 -2.29 -25.81
CA GLN A 238 -8.57 -2.01 -25.66
C GLN A 238 -9.07 -2.21 -24.23
N TYR A 239 -8.64 -3.30 -23.57
CA TYR A 239 -8.97 -3.56 -22.18
C TYR A 239 -8.48 -2.41 -21.28
N ASN A 240 -7.23 -1.97 -21.43
CA ASN A 240 -6.66 -0.89 -20.64
C ASN A 240 -7.40 0.44 -20.86
N GLU A 241 -7.81 0.76 -22.08
CA GLU A 241 -8.62 1.94 -22.38
C GLU A 241 -10.01 1.83 -21.74
N LEU A 242 -10.69 0.69 -21.90
CA LEU A 242 -12.00 0.42 -21.30
C LEU A 242 -11.96 0.46 -19.77
N TRP A 243 -10.92 -0.11 -19.16
CA TRP A 243 -10.72 -0.06 -17.73
C TRP A 243 -10.61 1.38 -17.22
N LYS A 244 -9.72 2.18 -17.82
CA LYS A 244 -9.51 3.58 -17.45
C LYS A 244 -10.79 4.41 -17.61
N MET A 245 -11.55 4.18 -18.66
CA MET A 245 -12.72 4.95 -19.03
C MET A 245 -13.99 4.54 -18.28
N LEU A 246 -14.27 3.24 -18.17
CA LEU A 246 -15.57 2.72 -17.72
C LEU A 246 -15.59 2.30 -16.26
N VAL A 247 -14.44 1.89 -15.69
CA VAL A 247 -14.39 1.33 -14.33
C VAL A 247 -14.23 2.46 -13.32
N PRO A 248 -15.16 2.60 -12.35
CA PRO A 248 -15.04 3.63 -11.30
C PRO A 248 -13.96 3.25 -10.28
N ALA A 249 -13.48 4.25 -9.54
CA ALA A 249 -12.53 4.05 -8.44
C ALA A 249 -13.10 3.17 -7.30
N SER A 250 -14.43 3.16 -7.14
CA SER A 250 -15.14 2.35 -6.15
C SER A 250 -16.59 2.08 -6.59
N GLY A 251 -17.15 0.97 -6.11
CA GLY A 251 -18.52 0.60 -6.42
C GLY A 251 -18.67 -0.09 -7.77
N SER A 252 -19.89 -0.12 -8.29
CA SER A 252 -20.25 -0.70 -9.58
C SER A 252 -20.12 0.36 -10.68
N ALA A 253 -19.90 -0.08 -11.92
CA ALA A 253 -19.88 0.80 -13.08
C ALA A 253 -21.29 1.35 -13.41
N VAL A 254 -21.35 2.41 -14.19
CA VAL A 254 -22.61 3.04 -14.61
C VAL A 254 -23.31 2.23 -15.71
N THR A 255 -22.52 1.49 -16.50
CA THR A 255 -22.99 0.72 -17.65
C THR A 255 -22.73 -0.78 -17.49
N VAL A 256 -23.51 -1.61 -18.17
CA VAL A 256 -23.31 -3.06 -18.23
C VAL A 256 -21.91 -3.38 -18.77
N GLN A 257 -21.49 -2.70 -19.84
CA GLN A 257 -20.16 -2.84 -20.42
C GLN A 257 -19.05 -2.56 -19.39
N GLY A 258 -19.18 -1.46 -18.68
CA GLY A 258 -18.20 -1.10 -17.62
C GLY A 258 -18.16 -2.11 -16.49
N GLU A 259 -19.32 -2.63 -16.08
CA GLU A 259 -19.38 -3.65 -15.02
C GLU A 259 -18.77 -4.98 -15.46
N MET A 260 -18.98 -5.40 -16.73
CA MET A 260 -18.33 -6.58 -17.29
C MET A 260 -16.80 -6.43 -17.27
N ILE A 261 -16.26 -5.31 -17.72
CA ILE A 261 -14.82 -5.00 -17.67
C ILE A 261 -14.30 -5.00 -16.22
N ARG A 262 -15.06 -4.37 -15.31
CA ARG A 262 -14.68 -4.33 -13.88
C ARG A 262 -14.60 -5.73 -13.27
N ILE A 263 -15.59 -6.59 -13.53
CA ILE A 263 -15.63 -7.94 -12.97
C ILE A 263 -14.46 -8.77 -13.49
N VAL A 264 -14.26 -8.83 -14.80
CA VAL A 264 -13.15 -9.66 -15.35
C VAL A 264 -11.79 -9.16 -14.88
N GLY A 265 -11.60 -7.85 -14.74
CA GLY A 265 -10.36 -7.30 -14.22
C GLY A 265 -10.10 -7.65 -12.75
N MET A 266 -11.13 -7.62 -11.90
CA MET A 266 -10.99 -8.03 -10.50
C MET A 266 -10.72 -9.54 -10.37
N ILE A 267 -11.33 -10.37 -11.20
CA ILE A 267 -11.07 -11.81 -11.23
C ILE A 267 -9.65 -12.10 -11.73
N SER A 268 -9.24 -11.45 -12.83
CA SER A 268 -7.89 -11.55 -13.38
C SER A 268 -6.83 -11.17 -12.33
N HIS A 269 -6.99 -10.02 -11.70
CA HIS A 269 -6.07 -9.54 -10.66
C HIS A 269 -5.97 -10.52 -9.47
N GLU A 270 -7.10 -11.05 -8.98
CA GLU A 270 -7.07 -11.99 -7.85
C GLU A 270 -6.35 -13.30 -8.20
N ILE A 271 -6.55 -13.82 -9.42
CA ILE A 271 -5.98 -15.11 -9.83
C ILE A 271 -4.53 -14.95 -10.28
N LEU A 272 -4.22 -13.96 -11.13
CA LEU A 272 -2.91 -13.83 -11.77
C LEU A 272 -1.90 -13.05 -10.91
N ASP A 273 -2.33 -11.98 -10.26
CA ASP A 273 -1.42 -11.11 -9.48
C ASP A 273 -1.34 -11.54 -8.01
N ASN A 274 -2.48 -11.96 -7.42
CA ASN A 274 -2.55 -12.41 -6.03
C ASN A 274 -2.44 -13.94 -5.85
N GLY A 275 -2.32 -14.71 -6.94
CA GLY A 275 -2.26 -16.18 -6.88
C GLY A 275 -3.52 -16.85 -6.29
N GLY A 276 -4.66 -16.17 -6.29
CA GLY A 276 -5.93 -16.68 -5.80
C GLY A 276 -6.04 -16.81 -4.27
N ILE A 277 -5.13 -16.20 -3.52
CA ILE A 277 -5.05 -16.31 -2.04
C ILE A 277 -6.32 -15.78 -1.35
N ASN A 278 -6.94 -14.72 -1.91
CA ASN A 278 -8.15 -14.10 -1.35
C ASN A 278 -9.44 -14.61 -1.99
N TRP A 279 -9.36 -15.70 -2.78
CA TRP A 279 -10.52 -16.27 -3.47
C TRP A 279 -11.62 -16.68 -2.48
N ASN A 280 -12.84 -16.15 -2.65
CA ASN A 280 -13.95 -16.36 -1.72
C ASN A 280 -15.31 -16.25 -2.44
N ASP A 281 -16.41 -16.32 -1.66
CA ASP A 281 -17.79 -16.23 -2.16
C ASP A 281 -18.09 -14.92 -2.92
N ARG A 282 -17.39 -13.84 -2.63
CA ARG A 282 -17.54 -12.59 -3.37
C ARG A 282 -17.13 -12.76 -4.84
N HIS A 283 -16.01 -13.43 -5.10
CA HIS A 283 -15.53 -13.69 -6.46
C HIS A 283 -16.48 -14.61 -7.21
N ARG A 284 -17.02 -15.65 -6.55
CA ARG A 284 -18.08 -16.52 -7.12
C ARG A 284 -19.35 -15.74 -7.48
N LYS A 285 -19.79 -14.85 -6.61
CA LYS A 285 -20.93 -13.96 -6.91
C LYS A 285 -20.66 -13.03 -8.08
N MET A 286 -19.44 -12.47 -8.18
CA MET A 286 -19.04 -11.65 -9.32
C MET A 286 -19.11 -12.42 -10.64
N LEU A 287 -18.61 -13.66 -10.69
CA LEU A 287 -18.74 -14.53 -11.87
C LEU A 287 -20.19 -14.85 -12.20
N SER A 288 -21.02 -15.16 -11.21
CA SER A 288 -22.46 -15.37 -11.42
C SER A 288 -23.13 -14.16 -12.05
N SER A 289 -22.78 -12.97 -11.61
CA SER A 289 -23.34 -11.74 -12.19
C SER A 289 -22.79 -11.45 -13.57
N LEU A 290 -21.52 -11.74 -13.84
CA LEU A 290 -20.97 -11.65 -15.19
C LEU A 290 -21.78 -12.51 -16.14
N SER A 291 -22.13 -13.75 -15.75
CA SER A 291 -23.02 -14.62 -16.52
C SER A 291 -24.40 -13.97 -16.76
N GLY A 292 -24.95 -13.29 -15.76
CA GLY A 292 -26.22 -12.55 -15.92
C GLY A 292 -26.11 -11.36 -16.90
N LEU A 293 -24.97 -10.66 -16.90
CA LEU A 293 -24.69 -9.55 -17.83
C LEU A 293 -24.47 -10.02 -19.28
N LEU A 294 -24.03 -11.24 -19.46
CA LEU A 294 -23.88 -11.90 -20.78
C LEU A 294 -25.23 -12.38 -21.35
N ASN A 295 -26.34 -11.80 -20.91
CA ASN A 295 -27.66 -12.17 -21.40
C ASN A 295 -27.78 -12.00 -22.92
N PRO A 296 -28.17 -13.04 -23.67
CA PRO A 296 -28.29 -12.99 -25.13
C PRO A 296 -29.22 -11.90 -25.67
N ASN A 297 -30.20 -11.45 -24.86
CA ASN A 297 -31.15 -10.39 -25.23
C ASN A 297 -30.52 -9.00 -25.27
N MET A 298 -29.28 -8.83 -24.79
CA MET A 298 -28.54 -7.55 -24.83
C MET A 298 -27.77 -7.34 -26.13
N GLY A 299 -27.93 -8.23 -27.12
CA GLY A 299 -27.31 -8.05 -28.44
C GLY A 299 -25.88 -8.57 -28.57
N TRP A 300 -25.37 -9.27 -27.54
CA TRP A 300 -24.03 -9.88 -27.60
C TRP A 300 -23.95 -10.98 -28.65
N ASN A 301 -22.75 -11.18 -29.21
CA ASN A 301 -22.49 -12.31 -30.11
C ASN A 301 -22.71 -13.64 -29.38
N LYS A 302 -23.69 -14.44 -29.84
CA LYS A 302 -24.11 -15.67 -29.19
C LYS A 302 -22.98 -16.72 -29.02
N ARG A 303 -22.03 -16.78 -29.98
CA ARG A 303 -20.90 -17.70 -29.91
C ARG A 303 -19.93 -17.26 -28.79
N LEU A 304 -19.64 -15.97 -28.71
CA LEU A 304 -18.77 -15.45 -27.66
C LEU A 304 -19.41 -15.59 -26.26
N VAL A 305 -20.72 -15.39 -26.16
CA VAL A 305 -21.47 -15.61 -24.92
C VAL A 305 -21.40 -17.06 -24.45
N ALA A 306 -21.60 -18.02 -25.36
CA ALA A 306 -21.51 -19.43 -25.03
C ALA A 306 -20.10 -19.80 -24.52
N GLU A 307 -19.06 -19.38 -25.25
CA GLU A 307 -17.66 -19.63 -24.87
C GLU A 307 -17.31 -18.99 -23.51
N ALA A 308 -17.73 -17.73 -23.28
CA ALA A 308 -17.52 -17.07 -21.99
C ALA A 308 -18.23 -17.79 -20.84
N THR A 309 -19.46 -18.27 -21.07
CA THR A 309 -20.23 -18.98 -20.05
C THR A 309 -19.56 -20.29 -19.67
N ASP A 310 -19.03 -21.03 -20.64
CA ASP A 310 -18.29 -22.28 -20.40
C ASP A 310 -17.03 -21.99 -19.57
N ILE A 311 -16.26 -20.94 -19.94
CA ILE A 311 -15.07 -20.54 -19.18
C ILE A 311 -15.44 -20.15 -17.76
N ILE A 312 -16.47 -19.31 -17.56
CA ILE A 312 -16.92 -18.86 -16.25
C ILE A 312 -17.28 -20.04 -15.35
N GLY A 313 -17.93 -21.07 -15.89
CA GLY A 313 -18.30 -22.27 -15.14
C GLY A 313 -17.12 -23.08 -14.61
N GLU A 314 -15.93 -22.89 -15.17
CA GLU A 314 -14.71 -23.62 -14.81
C GLU A 314 -13.71 -22.79 -13.99
N ILE A 315 -13.99 -21.50 -13.71
CA ILE A 315 -13.06 -20.63 -12.99
C ILE A 315 -12.97 -21.00 -11.51
N THR A 316 -11.73 -21.21 -11.06
CA THR A 316 -11.32 -21.42 -9.67
C THR A 316 -10.13 -20.52 -9.34
N SER A 317 -9.67 -20.52 -8.07
CA SER A 317 -8.45 -19.82 -7.66
C SER A 317 -7.16 -20.26 -8.38
N TYR A 318 -7.18 -21.39 -9.06
CA TYR A 318 -6.02 -21.98 -9.76
C TYR A 318 -6.20 -21.99 -11.29
N THR A 319 -7.13 -21.21 -11.82
CA THR A 319 -7.36 -21.14 -13.27
C THR A 319 -6.12 -20.59 -13.97
N SER A 320 -5.74 -21.22 -15.11
CA SER A 320 -4.57 -20.80 -15.88
C SER A 320 -4.73 -19.41 -16.49
N GLU A 321 -3.60 -18.70 -16.63
CA GLU A 321 -3.51 -17.41 -17.28
C GLU A 321 -4.19 -17.40 -18.65
N ALA A 322 -3.87 -18.37 -19.53
CA ALA A 322 -4.45 -18.44 -20.86
C ALA A 322 -5.99 -18.48 -20.86
N LYS A 323 -6.61 -19.12 -19.85
CA LYS A 323 -8.07 -19.19 -19.73
C LYS A 323 -8.64 -17.86 -19.24
N ILE A 324 -7.98 -17.21 -18.30
CA ILE A 324 -8.37 -15.88 -17.82
C ILE A 324 -8.23 -14.84 -18.93
N ASP A 325 -7.11 -14.83 -19.64
CA ASP A 325 -6.87 -13.93 -20.78
C ASP A 325 -7.93 -14.11 -21.86
N ARG A 326 -8.29 -15.36 -22.15
CA ARG A 326 -9.34 -15.64 -23.13
C ARG A 326 -10.69 -15.08 -22.71
N LEU A 327 -11.05 -15.18 -21.41
CA LEU A 327 -12.28 -14.58 -20.91
C LEU A 327 -12.23 -13.04 -21.04
N VAL A 328 -11.12 -12.41 -20.65
CA VAL A 328 -10.96 -10.95 -20.78
C VAL A 328 -11.10 -10.52 -22.24
N GLU A 329 -10.42 -11.21 -23.17
CA GLU A 329 -10.50 -10.95 -24.61
C GLU A 329 -11.96 -11.02 -25.13
N ILE A 330 -12.70 -12.07 -24.74
CA ILE A 330 -14.11 -12.21 -25.13
C ILE A 330 -14.95 -11.05 -24.61
N ILE A 331 -14.78 -10.66 -23.35
CA ILE A 331 -15.53 -9.55 -22.74
C ILE A 331 -15.19 -8.24 -23.43
N VAL A 332 -13.90 -7.96 -23.68
CA VAL A 332 -13.46 -6.78 -24.44
C VAL A 332 -14.15 -6.75 -25.81
N LYS A 333 -14.14 -7.87 -26.52
CA LYS A 333 -14.77 -7.95 -27.82
C LYS A 333 -16.29 -7.72 -27.76
N CYS A 334 -16.97 -8.28 -26.78
CA CYS A 334 -18.39 -8.01 -26.55
C CYS A 334 -18.67 -6.52 -26.39
N VAL A 335 -17.84 -5.81 -25.61
CA VAL A 335 -17.99 -4.37 -25.37
C VAL A 335 -17.70 -3.57 -26.62
N VAL A 336 -16.62 -3.84 -27.33
CA VAL A 336 -16.19 -3.12 -28.54
C VAL A 336 -17.19 -3.29 -29.69
N ASP A 337 -17.71 -4.49 -29.87
CA ASP A 337 -18.72 -4.79 -30.88
C ASP A 337 -20.10 -4.17 -30.56
N ASN A 338 -20.31 -3.71 -29.30
CA ASN A 338 -21.55 -3.10 -28.85
C ASN A 338 -21.28 -1.75 -28.15
N PRO A 339 -20.91 -0.73 -28.90
CA PRO A 339 -20.45 0.55 -28.35
C PRO A 339 -21.56 1.41 -27.70
N LYS A 340 -22.84 1.10 -27.95
CA LYS A 340 -23.96 1.82 -27.34
C LYS A 340 -24.08 1.45 -25.85
N PRO A 341 -23.93 2.40 -24.91
CA PRO A 341 -24.01 2.10 -23.49
C PRO A 341 -25.36 1.50 -23.08
N ILE A 342 -25.33 0.45 -22.30
CA ILE A 342 -26.50 -0.15 -21.66
C ILE A 342 -26.43 0.22 -20.19
N LYS A 343 -27.43 0.95 -19.69
CA LYS A 343 -27.47 1.36 -18.28
C LYS A 343 -27.52 0.15 -17.38
N LEU A 344 -26.69 0.12 -16.36
CA LEU A 344 -26.73 -0.90 -15.33
C LEU A 344 -27.95 -0.61 -14.43
N THR A 345 -28.99 -1.44 -14.52
CA THR A 345 -30.17 -1.37 -13.64
C THR A 345 -30.05 -2.43 -12.57
N ASP A 346 -30.11 -2.02 -11.29
CA ASP A 346 -30.20 -2.83 -10.07
C ASP A 346 -29.76 -4.30 -10.16
N ILE A 347 -28.50 -4.50 -10.46
CA ILE A 347 -27.86 -5.78 -10.16
C ILE A 347 -27.35 -5.65 -8.75
N ASP A 348 -27.77 -6.56 -7.88
CA ASP A 348 -27.40 -6.63 -6.47
C ASP A 348 -25.90 -6.32 -6.30
N SER A 349 -25.63 -5.18 -5.69
CA SER A 349 -24.28 -4.74 -5.40
C SER A 349 -23.62 -5.80 -4.52
N TYR A 350 -22.56 -6.44 -5.03
CA TYR A 350 -21.71 -7.34 -4.24
C TYR A 350 -21.26 -6.63 -2.98
N GLY A 351 -22.03 -6.75 -1.90
CA GLY A 351 -21.70 -6.29 -0.56
C GLY A 351 -21.33 -4.81 -0.48
N LYS A 352 -22.31 -3.93 -0.45
CA LYS A 352 -22.16 -2.49 -0.10
C LYS A 352 -21.46 -2.21 1.23
N LYS A 353 -20.97 -3.23 1.98
CA LYS A 353 -20.42 -3.04 3.34
C LYS A 353 -18.98 -3.53 3.57
N SER A 354 -18.26 -4.09 2.60
CA SER A 354 -16.97 -4.71 2.91
C SER A 354 -15.72 -4.11 2.26
N ALA A 355 -15.79 -3.35 1.20
CA ALA A 355 -14.61 -2.80 0.53
C ALA A 355 -13.80 -1.81 1.41
N PHE A 356 -14.48 -1.07 2.30
CA PHE A 356 -13.80 -0.17 3.25
C PHE A 356 -13.33 -0.85 4.55
N LYS A 357 -13.90 -2.02 4.91
CA LYS A 357 -13.45 -2.76 6.11
C LYS A 357 -12.16 -3.55 5.84
N GLY A 358 -11.97 -4.08 4.65
CA GLY A 358 -10.76 -4.82 4.27
C GLY A 358 -9.50 -3.93 4.29
N LEU A 359 -9.55 -2.76 3.65
CA LEU A 359 -8.43 -1.81 3.65
C LEU A 359 -8.15 -1.26 5.06
N LYS A 360 -9.20 -0.95 5.86
CA LYS A 360 -9.02 -0.53 7.26
C LYS A 360 -8.49 -1.65 8.16
N SER A 361 -8.76 -2.93 7.87
CA SER A 361 -8.22 -4.05 8.66
C SER A 361 -6.77 -4.34 8.30
N ILE A 362 -6.40 -4.22 7.02
CA ILE A 362 -5.01 -4.37 6.56
C ILE A 362 -4.17 -3.19 7.08
N ILE A 363 -4.67 -1.96 6.98
CA ILE A 363 -4.00 -0.79 7.57
C ILE A 363 -3.94 -0.92 9.10
N LYS A 364 -4.99 -1.42 9.78
CA LYS A 364 -4.97 -1.66 11.23
C LYS A 364 -4.08 -2.82 11.66
N SER A 365 -3.85 -3.83 10.82
CA SER A 365 -2.92 -4.93 11.13
C SER A 365 -1.46 -4.57 10.86
N LEU A 366 -1.20 -3.58 9.99
CA LEU A 366 0.14 -3.02 9.77
C LEU A 366 0.50 -1.92 10.77
N PHE A 367 -0.48 -1.43 11.55
CA PHE A 367 -0.32 -0.36 12.56
C PHE A 367 -0.80 -0.78 13.97
N LYS A 368 -0.99 -2.06 14.21
CA LYS A 368 -1.00 -2.68 15.53
C LYS A 368 0.31 -3.42 15.74
#